data_1b72408598cf125069f8612cb0423a4f
#
_entry.id   1b72408598cf125069f8612cb0423a4f
#
_cell.length_a   1.000
_cell.length_b   1.000
_cell.length_c   1.000
_cell.angle_alpha   90.00
_cell.angle_beta   90.00
_cell.angle_gamma   90.00
#
_symmetry.space_group_name_H-M   'P 1'
#
loop_
_entity.id
_entity.type
_entity.pdbx_description
1 polymer ?
#
loop_
_entity_poly.entity_id
_entity_poly.type
_entity_poly.pdbx_seq_one_letter_code
_entity_poly.pdbx_strand_id
1 'polypeptide(L)'
;MKRPNRADQLEVFSNLFDAFKSVNLDWQAKYAGFERVLLDSKMVDHWLITGISRDALEYVAKNGFSKTNKGVVRGHIKDRKDRAKHLFTYSFQSNEEAFEYFMENDRVTLITKNENSIKKGPSDWSEVYKIPSEIFPYRCGCLLYTSDAADEE
;
A
#
# COMPACT_ATOMS: atom_id res chain seq x y z
N MET A 1 7.81 -9.97 -12.77
CA MET A 1 6.43 -9.80 -13.28
C MET A 1 6.24 -8.38 -13.74
N LYS A 2 5.66 -8.20 -14.90
CA LYS A 2 5.42 -6.88 -15.46
C LYS A 2 4.21 -6.23 -14.77
N ARG A 3 4.34 -4.94 -14.45
CA ARG A 3 3.23 -4.18 -13.87
C ARG A 3 2.09 -4.04 -14.90
N PRO A 4 0.85 -4.35 -14.53
CA PRO A 4 -0.29 -4.07 -15.40
C PRO A 4 -0.39 -2.58 -15.69
N ASN A 5 -0.89 -2.21 -16.85
CA ASN A 5 -1.10 -0.80 -17.16
C ASN A 5 -2.28 -0.25 -16.35
N ARG A 6 -2.39 1.08 -16.32
CA ARG A 6 -3.44 1.74 -15.52
C ARG A 6 -4.85 1.33 -15.95
N ALA A 7 -5.08 1.18 -17.25
CA ALA A 7 -6.40 0.80 -17.77
C ALA A 7 -6.83 -0.58 -17.27
N ASP A 8 -5.91 -1.53 -17.27
CA ASP A 8 -6.17 -2.88 -16.77
C ASP A 8 -6.40 -2.88 -15.26
N GLN A 9 -5.61 -2.11 -14.53
CA GLN A 9 -5.80 -1.98 -13.09
C GLN A 9 -7.17 -1.37 -12.75
N LEU A 10 -7.56 -0.33 -13.47
CA LEU A 10 -8.86 0.32 -13.29
C LEU A 10 -10.01 -0.64 -13.59
N GLU A 11 -9.89 -1.45 -14.62
CA GLU A 11 -10.91 -2.43 -14.98
C GLU A 11 -11.12 -3.46 -13.86
N VAL A 12 -10.04 -4.05 -13.37
CA VAL A 12 -10.11 -5.03 -12.29
C VAL A 12 -10.68 -4.39 -11.02
N PHE A 13 -10.18 -3.21 -10.66
CA PHE A 13 -10.69 -2.48 -9.50
C PHE A 13 -12.19 -2.22 -9.64
N SER A 14 -12.63 -1.72 -10.79
CA SER A 14 -14.03 -1.36 -11.01
C SER A 14 -14.96 -2.55 -10.90
N ASN A 15 -14.58 -3.67 -11.50
CA ASN A 15 -15.40 -4.88 -11.46
C ASN A 15 -15.55 -5.41 -10.03
N LEU A 16 -14.45 -5.44 -9.27
CA LEU A 16 -14.49 -5.88 -7.88
C LEU A 16 -15.26 -4.89 -7.01
N PHE A 17 -15.04 -3.60 -7.21
CA PHE A 17 -15.71 -2.57 -6.43
C PHE A 17 -17.22 -2.63 -6.62
N ASP A 18 -17.68 -2.74 -7.87
CA ASP A 18 -19.11 -2.88 -8.17
C ASP A 18 -19.70 -4.12 -7.50
N ALA A 19 -19.00 -5.25 -7.59
CA ALA A 19 -19.47 -6.49 -7.00
C ALA A 19 -19.64 -6.36 -5.48
N PHE A 20 -18.65 -5.82 -4.80
CA PHE A 20 -18.73 -5.71 -3.34
C PHE A 20 -19.64 -4.59 -2.86
N LYS A 21 -19.83 -3.52 -3.64
CA LYS A 21 -20.84 -2.50 -3.31
C LYS A 21 -22.25 -3.07 -3.31
N SER A 22 -22.52 -4.00 -4.21
CA SER A 22 -23.87 -4.57 -4.35
C SER A 22 -24.25 -5.59 -3.29
N VAL A 23 -23.26 -6.09 -2.53
CA VAL A 23 -23.51 -7.07 -1.47
C VAL A 23 -24.15 -6.38 -0.27
N ASN A 24 -25.17 -7.01 0.29
CA ASN A 24 -25.86 -6.47 1.46
C ASN A 24 -25.10 -6.76 2.76
N LEU A 25 -23.97 -6.09 2.95
CA LEU A 25 -23.12 -6.22 4.13
C LEU A 25 -22.68 -4.82 4.58
N ASP A 26 -22.16 -4.71 5.80
CA ASP A 26 -21.59 -3.44 6.26
C ASP A 26 -20.25 -3.15 5.54
N TRP A 27 -19.79 -1.92 5.69
CA TRP A 27 -18.58 -1.49 4.98
C TRP A 27 -17.34 -2.28 5.39
N GLN A 28 -17.28 -2.77 6.64
CA GLN A 28 -16.13 -3.53 7.11
C GLN A 28 -16.03 -4.86 6.38
N ALA A 29 -17.15 -5.57 6.29
CA ALA A 29 -17.21 -6.85 5.58
C ALA A 29 -16.97 -6.68 4.09
N LYS A 30 -17.57 -5.64 3.50
CA LYS A 30 -17.34 -5.32 2.07
C LYS A 30 -15.87 -5.08 1.78
N TYR A 31 -15.23 -4.25 2.60
CA TYR A 31 -13.82 -3.92 2.38
C TYR A 31 -12.92 -5.15 2.57
N ALA A 32 -13.18 -5.95 3.59
CA ALA A 32 -12.36 -7.14 3.86
C ALA A 32 -12.38 -8.10 2.67
N GLY A 33 -13.55 -8.36 2.12
CA GLY A 33 -13.67 -9.22 0.93
C GLY A 33 -13.05 -8.59 -0.30
N PHE A 34 -13.35 -7.32 -0.54
CA PHE A 34 -12.80 -6.56 -1.65
C PHE A 34 -11.27 -6.56 -1.64
N GLU A 35 -10.68 -6.18 -0.50
CA GLU A 35 -9.23 -6.12 -0.37
C GLU A 35 -8.60 -7.49 -0.59
N ARG A 36 -9.19 -8.53 -0.01
CA ARG A 36 -8.65 -9.88 -0.16
C ARG A 36 -8.58 -10.32 -1.61
N VAL A 37 -9.68 -10.15 -2.34
CA VAL A 37 -9.71 -10.54 -3.75
C VAL A 37 -8.80 -9.65 -4.59
N LEU A 38 -8.78 -8.35 -4.29
CA LEU A 38 -7.93 -7.41 -5.01
C LEU A 38 -6.45 -7.76 -4.87
N LEU A 39 -6.01 -8.04 -3.65
CA LEU A 39 -4.62 -8.41 -3.39
C LEU A 39 -4.27 -9.75 -4.05
N ASP A 40 -5.16 -10.72 -3.96
CA ASP A 40 -4.92 -12.04 -4.54
C ASP A 40 -4.94 -12.00 -6.08
N SER A 41 -5.66 -11.06 -6.68
CA SER A 41 -5.69 -10.91 -8.13
C SER A 41 -4.32 -10.54 -8.70
N LYS A 42 -3.51 -9.82 -7.93
CA LYS A 42 -2.19 -9.36 -8.33
C LYS A 42 -2.22 -8.39 -9.52
N MET A 43 -3.38 -7.82 -9.78
CA MET A 43 -3.59 -6.95 -10.94
C MET A 43 -3.55 -5.47 -10.60
N VAL A 44 -3.64 -5.11 -9.33
CA VAL A 44 -3.66 -3.71 -8.90
C VAL A 44 -2.49 -3.45 -7.95
N ASP A 45 -1.81 -2.33 -8.14
CA ASP A 45 -0.76 -1.90 -7.22
C ASP A 45 -1.35 -1.68 -5.83
N HIS A 46 -0.59 -2.06 -4.82
CA HIS A 46 -1.00 -1.79 -3.45
C HIS A 46 0.25 -1.58 -2.59
N TRP A 47 0.06 -0.79 -1.53
CA TRP A 47 1.11 -0.47 -0.57
C TRP A 47 2.34 0.13 -1.25
N LEU A 48 2.09 1.09 -2.15
CA LEU A 48 3.17 1.77 -2.86
C LEU A 48 4.07 2.52 -1.88
N ILE A 49 5.35 2.24 -1.95
CA ILE A 49 6.35 2.90 -1.12
C ILE A 49 6.70 4.23 -1.77
N THR A 50 6.42 5.34 -1.09
CA THR A 50 6.65 6.67 -1.62
C THR A 50 7.57 7.52 -0.74
N GLY A 51 8.00 6.99 0.38
CA GLY A 51 8.86 7.73 1.28
C GLY A 51 9.63 6.81 2.22
N ILE A 52 10.62 7.38 2.88
CA ILE A 52 11.40 6.70 3.90
C ILE A 52 11.72 7.71 5.01
N SER A 53 11.53 7.31 6.27
CA SER A 53 11.89 8.17 7.38
C SER A 53 13.41 8.23 7.54
N ARG A 54 13.90 9.32 8.14
CA ARG A 54 15.33 9.45 8.42
C ARG A 54 15.87 8.26 9.22
N ASP A 55 15.12 7.86 10.25
CA ASP A 55 15.55 6.75 11.10
C ASP A 55 15.61 5.43 10.33
N ALA A 56 14.63 5.20 9.45
CA ALA A 56 14.63 4.02 8.59
C ALA A 56 15.77 4.06 7.58
N LEU A 57 16.07 5.25 7.03
CA LEU A 57 17.17 5.42 6.09
C LEU A 57 18.52 5.13 6.77
N GLU A 58 18.71 5.63 7.98
CA GLU A 58 19.92 5.35 8.76
C GLU A 58 20.03 3.86 9.07
N TYR A 59 18.92 3.23 9.42
CA TYR A 59 18.90 1.80 9.68
C TYR A 59 19.30 0.99 8.45
N VAL A 60 18.75 1.33 7.29
CA VAL A 60 19.05 0.64 6.04
C VAL A 60 20.51 0.88 5.61
N ALA A 61 21.01 2.10 5.78
CA ALA A 61 22.39 2.42 5.47
C ALA A 61 23.35 1.59 6.30
N LYS A 62 22.99 1.29 7.53
CA LYS A 62 23.83 0.53 8.46
C LYS A 62 23.68 -0.98 8.28
N ASN A 63 22.47 -1.46 7.99
CA ASN A 63 22.15 -2.90 7.99
C ASN A 63 21.84 -3.46 6.61
N GLY A 64 21.63 -2.59 5.62
CA GLY A 64 21.22 -3.00 4.27
C GLY A 64 19.78 -3.46 4.20
N PHE A 65 19.32 -3.70 2.99
CA PHE A 65 18.04 -4.37 2.75
C PHE A 65 18.29 -5.87 2.66
N SER A 66 17.64 -6.65 3.50
CA SER A 66 17.75 -8.11 3.45
C SER A 66 16.46 -8.75 3.91
N LYS A 67 16.30 -10.01 3.58
CA LYS A 67 15.14 -10.81 4.01
C LYS A 67 15.02 -10.92 5.53
N THR A 68 16.13 -10.77 6.23
CA THR A 68 16.16 -10.88 7.69
C THR A 68 16.04 -9.52 8.37
N ASN A 69 15.98 -8.45 7.60
CA ASN A 69 15.88 -7.11 8.14
C ASN A 69 14.47 -6.87 8.69
N LYS A 70 14.35 -6.91 10.00
CA LYS A 70 13.08 -6.74 10.70
C LYS A 70 12.95 -5.37 11.38
N GLY A 71 13.93 -4.51 11.18
CA GLY A 71 13.93 -3.20 11.82
C GLY A 71 13.15 -2.12 11.07
N VAL A 72 12.79 -2.40 9.82
CA VAL A 72 12.08 -1.45 8.96
C VAL A 72 10.79 -2.09 8.49
N VAL A 73 9.70 -1.33 8.58
CA VAL A 73 8.36 -1.79 8.19
C VAL A 73 7.71 -0.72 7.32
N ARG A 74 6.58 -1.07 6.71
CA ARG A 74 5.79 -0.12 5.91
C ARG A 74 4.68 0.46 6.77
N GLY A 75 4.72 1.78 6.96
CA GLY A 75 3.69 2.49 7.70
C GLY A 75 2.76 3.21 6.71
N HIS A 76 1.45 3.03 6.87
CA HIS A 76 0.48 3.70 6.04
C HIS A 76 0.41 5.19 6.40
N ILE A 77 0.44 6.04 5.38
CA ILE A 77 0.32 7.49 5.58
C ILE A 77 -1.10 7.83 6.02
N LYS A 78 -2.09 7.17 5.42
CA LYS A 78 -3.49 7.31 5.83
C LYS A 78 -3.94 6.04 6.54
N ASP A 79 -4.68 6.22 7.62
CA ASP A 79 -5.24 5.10 8.38
C ASP A 79 -6.06 4.19 7.46
N ARG A 80 -5.77 2.90 7.52
CA ARG A 80 -6.42 1.90 6.65
C ARG A 80 -7.91 1.81 6.93
N LYS A 81 -8.32 1.94 8.18
CA LYS A 81 -9.72 1.86 8.56
C LYS A 81 -10.51 3.04 7.99
N ASP A 82 -9.95 4.24 8.06
CA ASP A 82 -10.61 5.43 7.51
C ASP A 82 -10.74 5.33 6.00
N ARG A 83 -9.72 4.84 5.32
CA ARG A 83 -9.76 4.62 3.88
C ARG A 83 -10.81 3.58 3.51
N ALA A 84 -10.85 2.48 4.23
CA ALA A 84 -11.81 1.41 3.98
C ALA A 84 -13.25 1.90 4.13
N LYS A 85 -13.51 2.62 5.21
CA LYS A 85 -14.83 3.18 5.48
C LYS A 85 -15.25 4.18 4.41
N HIS A 86 -14.35 5.09 4.06
CA HIS A 86 -14.65 6.09 3.03
C HIS A 86 -14.94 5.43 1.69
N LEU A 87 -14.16 4.43 1.31
CA LEU A 87 -14.32 3.76 0.04
C LEU A 87 -15.72 3.15 -0.14
N PHE A 88 -16.29 2.60 0.92
CA PHE A 88 -17.58 1.90 0.84
C PHE A 88 -18.76 2.67 1.45
N THR A 89 -18.56 3.90 1.90
CA THR A 89 -19.65 4.75 2.41
C THR A 89 -19.82 6.04 1.64
N TYR A 90 -18.78 6.52 0.98
CA TYR A 90 -18.84 7.75 0.19
C TYR A 90 -19.40 7.48 -1.19
N SER A 91 -20.20 8.40 -1.71
CA SER A 91 -20.80 8.28 -3.05
C SER A 91 -19.87 8.92 -4.08
N PHE A 92 -19.01 8.09 -4.68
CA PHE A 92 -18.13 8.56 -5.75
C PHE A 92 -18.95 8.79 -7.03
N GLN A 93 -18.54 9.76 -7.84
CA GLN A 93 -19.20 10.05 -9.11
C GLN A 93 -18.92 8.99 -10.16
N SER A 94 -17.80 8.29 -10.03
CA SER A 94 -17.41 7.23 -10.96
C SER A 94 -16.49 6.24 -10.25
N ASN A 95 -16.33 5.06 -10.84
CA ASN A 95 -15.38 4.08 -10.35
C ASN A 95 -13.95 4.56 -10.53
N GLU A 96 -13.69 5.39 -11.54
CA GLU A 96 -12.38 5.99 -11.72
C GLU A 96 -12.03 6.91 -10.55
N GLU A 97 -12.99 7.72 -10.08
CA GLU A 97 -12.77 8.54 -8.89
C GLU A 97 -12.47 7.69 -7.66
N ALA A 98 -13.21 6.61 -7.47
CA ALA A 98 -12.97 5.68 -6.38
C ALA A 98 -11.58 5.04 -6.47
N PHE A 99 -11.17 4.66 -7.67
CA PHE A 99 -9.85 4.09 -7.93
C PHE A 99 -8.74 5.10 -7.62
N GLU A 100 -8.90 6.35 -8.05
CA GLU A 100 -7.95 7.42 -7.73
C GLU A 100 -7.81 7.59 -6.22
N TYR A 101 -8.94 7.64 -5.52
CA TYR A 101 -8.95 7.75 -4.06
C TYR A 101 -8.20 6.57 -3.43
N PHE A 102 -8.49 5.36 -3.88
CA PHE A 102 -7.85 4.16 -3.35
C PHE A 102 -6.33 4.22 -3.55
N MET A 103 -5.89 4.53 -4.76
CA MET A 103 -4.46 4.54 -5.08
C MET A 103 -3.71 5.65 -4.35
N GLU A 104 -4.28 6.83 -4.24
CA GLU A 104 -3.65 7.94 -3.53
C GLU A 104 -3.49 7.69 -2.05
N ASN A 105 -4.45 6.98 -1.45
CA ASN A 105 -4.46 6.75 -0.02
C ASN A 105 -3.88 5.39 0.39
N ASP A 106 -3.35 4.65 -0.57
CA ASP A 106 -2.71 3.36 -0.30
C ASP A 106 -1.19 3.47 -0.21
N ARG A 107 -0.68 4.65 -0.07
CA ARG A 107 0.76 4.90 -0.02
C ARG A 107 1.32 4.62 1.35
N VAL A 108 2.55 4.10 1.38
CA VAL A 108 3.24 3.77 2.62
C VAL A 108 4.61 4.43 2.65
N THR A 109 5.10 4.63 3.86
CA THR A 109 6.46 5.11 4.12
C THR A 109 7.23 3.99 4.80
N LEU A 110 8.48 3.81 4.43
CA LEU A 110 9.38 2.93 5.17
C LEU A 110 9.75 3.63 6.48
N ILE A 111 9.41 3.01 7.58
CA ILE A 111 9.68 3.52 8.92
C ILE A 111 10.32 2.44 9.76
N THR A 112 10.92 2.81 10.87
CA THR A 112 11.47 1.81 11.79
C THR A 112 10.34 1.10 12.53
N LYS A 113 10.63 -0.09 12.99
CA LYS A 113 9.69 -0.83 13.83
C LYS A 113 9.34 -0.03 15.09
N ASN A 114 10.30 0.72 15.63
CA ASN A 114 10.08 1.58 16.78
C ASN A 114 9.09 2.71 16.46
N GLU A 115 9.26 3.39 15.32
CA GLU A 115 8.32 4.43 14.89
C GLU A 115 6.91 3.87 14.72
N ASN A 116 6.80 2.65 14.20
CA ASN A 116 5.51 1.99 14.02
C ASN A 116 4.85 1.59 15.35
N SER A 117 5.65 1.21 16.34
CA SER A 117 5.14 0.74 17.64
C SER A 117 4.57 1.87 18.50
N ILE A 118 4.97 3.12 18.24
CA ILE A 118 4.50 4.29 19.00
C ILE A 118 3.01 4.56 18.74
N LYS A 119 2.47 4.10 17.61
CA LYS A 119 1.04 4.22 17.25
C LYS A 119 0.51 5.66 17.19
N LYS A 120 1.38 6.62 16.98
CA LYS A 120 0.97 8.03 16.90
C LYS A 120 0.73 8.51 15.47
N GLY A 121 1.21 7.78 14.50
CA GLY A 121 0.99 8.09 13.10
C GLY A 121 2.11 8.93 12.48
N PRO A 122 1.90 9.36 11.23
CA PRO A 122 2.96 9.99 10.42
C PRO A 122 3.58 11.25 11.02
N SER A 123 2.82 12.02 11.80
CA SER A 123 3.33 13.26 12.40
C SER A 123 4.44 13.02 13.44
N ASP A 124 4.53 11.80 13.96
CA ASP A 124 5.51 11.45 14.97
C ASP A 124 6.70 10.67 14.40
N TRP A 125 6.71 10.44 13.10
CA TRP A 125 7.87 9.82 12.45
C TRP A 125 8.98 10.86 12.32
N SER A 126 10.23 10.40 12.23
CA SER A 126 11.34 11.27 11.88
C SER A 126 11.13 11.83 10.47
N GLU A 127 11.94 12.81 10.09
CA GLU A 127 11.80 13.46 8.79
C GLU A 127 11.66 12.43 7.67
N VAL A 128 10.66 12.61 6.81
CA VAL A 128 10.38 11.69 5.71
C VAL A 128 10.93 12.26 4.41
N TYR A 129 11.73 11.46 3.72
CA TYR A 129 12.26 11.79 2.41
C TYR A 129 11.44 11.08 1.34
N LYS A 130 11.12 11.78 0.27
CA LYS A 130 10.41 11.19 -0.86
C LYS A 130 11.33 10.26 -1.63
N ILE A 131 10.79 9.12 -2.04
CA ILE A 131 11.48 8.22 -2.96
C ILE A 131 10.53 7.87 -4.10
N PRO A 132 11.07 7.74 -5.33
CA PRO A 132 10.24 7.31 -6.46
C PRO A 132 9.73 5.89 -6.23
N SER A 133 8.43 5.66 -6.45
CA SER A 133 7.84 4.34 -6.28
C SER A 133 8.41 3.31 -7.25
N GLU A 134 8.98 3.77 -8.36
CA GLU A 134 9.57 2.92 -9.38
C GLU A 134 10.85 2.23 -8.93
N ILE A 135 11.46 2.69 -7.84
CA ILE A 135 12.65 2.05 -7.27
C ILE A 135 12.33 0.64 -6.80
N PHE A 136 11.09 0.41 -6.36
CA PHE A 136 10.69 -0.89 -5.85
C PHE A 136 9.97 -1.70 -6.92
N PRO A 137 10.22 -3.01 -6.98
CA PRO A 137 9.53 -3.86 -7.95
C PRO A 137 8.03 -3.85 -7.75
N TYR A 138 7.32 -4.01 -8.85
CA TYR A 138 5.89 -4.18 -8.80
C TYR A 138 5.51 -5.32 -7.85
N ARG A 139 4.49 -5.09 -7.07
CA ARG A 139 3.98 -6.05 -6.09
C ARG A 139 4.97 -6.39 -5.00
N CYS A 140 5.74 -5.40 -4.61
CA CYS A 140 6.58 -5.51 -3.44
C CYS A 140 5.70 -5.59 -2.18
N GLY A 141 5.12 -6.75 -1.95
CA GLY A 141 4.22 -6.98 -0.82
C GLY A 141 4.90 -6.88 0.54
N CYS A 142 6.22 -6.89 0.54
CA CYS A 142 7.00 -6.66 1.76
C CYS A 142 8.36 -6.11 1.36
N LEU A 143 9.05 -5.52 2.33
CA LEU A 143 10.38 -4.97 2.12
C LEU A 143 11.36 -6.01 1.60
N LEU A 144 11.20 -7.24 2.01
CA LEU A 144 12.08 -8.35 1.66
C LEU A 144 12.03 -8.70 0.16
N TYR A 145 10.91 -8.43 -0.48
CA TYR A 145 10.71 -8.73 -1.89
C TYR A 145 11.70 -7.98 -2.79
N THR A 146 12.11 -6.80 -2.39
CA THR A 146 13.05 -5.98 -3.15
C THR A 146 14.38 -6.70 -3.36
N SER A 147 14.90 -7.34 -2.32
CA SER A 147 16.11 -8.13 -2.40
C SER A 147 15.93 -9.35 -3.32
N ASP A 148 14.79 -10.02 -3.20
CA ASP A 148 14.51 -11.20 -4.02
C ASP A 148 14.44 -10.87 -5.50
N ALA A 149 13.80 -9.77 -5.84
CA ALA A 149 13.70 -9.33 -7.22
C ALA A 149 15.07 -9.02 -7.82
N ALA A 150 15.99 -8.47 -7.04
CA ALA A 150 17.35 -8.20 -7.48
C ALA A 150 18.14 -9.51 -7.69
N ASP A 151 17.90 -10.50 -6.86
CA ASP A 151 18.61 -11.78 -6.94
C ASP A 151 18.17 -12.64 -8.11
N GLU A 152 16.96 -12.42 -8.62
CA GLU A 152 16.41 -13.19 -9.72
C GLU A 152 16.94 -12.76 -11.10
N GLU A 153 17.60 -11.64 -11.19
CA GLU A 153 18.16 -11.13 -12.42
C GLU A 153 19.55 -11.71 -12.70
#